data_926ca71df1a0c4464079d2a571d60ec1
#
_entry.id   926ca71df1a0c4464079d2a571d60ec1
#
_cell.length_a   1.000
_cell.length_b   1.000
_cell.length_c   1.000
_cell.angle_alpha   90.00
_cell.angle_beta   90.00
_cell.angle_gamma   90.00
#
_symmetry.space_group_name_H-M   'P 1'
#
loop_
_entity.id
_entity.type
_entity.pdbx_description
1 polymer ?
#
loop_
_entity_poly.entity_id
_entity_poly.type
_entity_poly.pdbx_seq_one_letter_code
_entity_poly.pdbx_strand_id
1 'polypeptide(L)'
;MVDTQQLKEHCDLRRLVEQDLGPAPLGGGRAYLWKCPFHQEHKGFSLAVWSNGYRCFGACDTSGDALDWLTNYRRLSFVEALRVLGERIENVAPVERKCLKSPSEPPEWDWQHRAERIVSQAEETLWSEVGEPALNYLTGRGLTTRTIRVARLGYVPGDFRSWRVMEGMDVPCGITIPWFAADALWAVKVRRAYGTPKYQQIKGGNVNGLYGADGLANSEVALFCEGEFDALLARQEAGDLAAAVTLSSATAILSSRWYAELTHCHTILVAYDRDAAGEKGANRLLSLSPRFRSIEVPLGKDITEFYLRGGDVYQWLEQAIRMPTQIYLEKL
;
A
#
# COMPACT_ATOMS: atom_id res chain seq x y z
N MET A 1 19.17 12.83 -1.37
CA MET A 1 17.75 13.26 -1.39
C MET A 1 17.27 13.21 0.04
N VAL A 2 16.82 14.33 0.59
CA VAL A 2 16.42 14.41 2.01
C VAL A 2 15.09 13.67 2.16
N ASP A 3 15.05 12.66 3.04
CA ASP A 3 13.82 11.92 3.33
C ASP A 3 12.87 12.78 4.17
N THR A 4 11.83 13.29 3.53
CA THR A 4 10.84 14.18 4.18
C THR A 4 10.10 13.48 5.33
N GLN A 5 9.97 12.16 5.28
CA GLN A 5 9.34 11.38 6.35
C GLN A 5 10.23 11.36 7.60
N GLN A 6 11.53 11.16 7.43
CA GLN A 6 12.50 11.20 8.53
C GLN A 6 12.57 12.60 9.18
N LEU A 7 12.50 13.67 8.38
CA LEU A 7 12.47 15.04 8.90
C LEU A 7 11.23 15.28 9.79
N LYS A 8 10.07 14.74 9.41
CA LYS A 8 8.82 14.86 10.16
C LYS A 8 8.85 14.08 11.48
N GLU A 9 9.41 12.88 11.47
CA GLU A 9 9.48 12.00 12.65
C GLU A 9 10.43 12.51 13.74
N HIS A 10 11.46 13.28 13.36
CA HIS A 10 12.42 13.87 14.30
C HIS A 10 12.02 15.26 14.81
N CYS A 11 10.95 15.85 14.29
CA CYS A 11 10.45 17.15 14.73
C CYS A 11 9.28 16.97 15.72
N ASP A 12 9.49 17.34 16.98
CA ASP A 12 8.35 17.51 17.91
C ASP A 12 7.60 18.79 17.56
N LEU A 13 6.46 18.63 16.86
CA LEU A 13 5.63 19.74 16.43
C LEU A 13 5.14 20.60 17.57
N ARG A 14 4.96 20.06 18.78
CA ARG A 14 4.56 20.83 19.95
C ARG A 14 5.55 21.92 20.26
N ARG A 15 6.85 21.60 20.24
CA ARG A 15 7.94 22.58 20.46
C ARG A 15 8.00 23.64 19.36
N LEU A 16 7.67 23.26 18.13
CA LEU A 16 7.63 24.18 17.02
C LEU A 16 6.49 25.19 17.20
N VAL A 17 5.30 24.71 17.53
CA VAL A 17 4.11 25.53 17.80
C VAL A 17 4.30 26.41 19.05
N GLU A 18 4.91 25.88 20.09
CA GLU A 18 5.23 26.64 21.30
C GLU A 18 6.20 27.81 21.06
N GLN A 19 7.16 27.65 20.15
CA GLN A 19 8.03 28.74 19.72
C GLN A 19 7.28 29.85 18.99
N ASP A 20 6.24 29.49 18.26
CA ASP A 20 5.48 30.42 17.43
C ASP A 20 4.32 31.11 18.20
N LEU A 21 3.64 30.35 19.05
CA LEU A 21 2.43 30.83 19.75
C LEU A 21 2.65 31.07 21.26
N GLY A 22 3.85 30.76 21.76
CA GLY A 22 4.12 30.75 23.19
C GLY A 22 3.66 29.47 23.90
N PRO A 23 3.87 29.36 25.23
CA PRO A 23 3.52 28.17 25.99
C PRO A 23 2.04 27.84 25.87
N ALA A 24 1.73 26.53 25.82
CA ALA A 24 0.35 26.05 25.68
C ALA A 24 -0.50 26.50 26.87
N PRO A 25 -1.61 27.21 26.65
CA PRO A 25 -2.50 27.65 27.72
C PRO A 25 -3.18 26.48 28.45
N LEU A 26 -3.44 25.39 27.74
CA LEU A 26 -4.00 24.18 28.27
C LEU A 26 -3.24 22.98 27.69
N GLY A 27 -2.90 22.00 28.51
CA GLY A 27 -2.27 20.78 28.05
C GLY A 27 -1.84 19.88 29.18
N GLY A 28 -1.85 18.59 28.90
CA GLY A 28 -1.41 17.51 29.77
C GLY A 28 -1.73 16.17 29.11
N GLY A 29 -0.77 15.28 29.05
CA GLY A 29 -0.96 13.98 28.40
C GLY A 29 -0.68 13.99 26.89
N ARG A 30 -1.65 13.59 26.07
CA ARG A 30 -1.43 13.32 24.64
C ARG A 30 -1.47 14.55 23.72
N ALA A 31 -2.18 15.62 24.07
CA ALA A 31 -2.34 16.82 23.26
C ALA A 31 -2.21 18.11 24.08
N TYR A 32 -1.74 19.16 23.45
CA TYR A 32 -1.69 20.52 23.96
C TYR A 32 -2.62 21.42 23.15
N LEU A 33 -3.23 22.42 23.78
CA LEU A 33 -4.27 23.23 23.17
C LEU A 33 -3.86 24.71 23.13
N TRP A 34 -4.02 25.33 21.94
CA TRP A 34 -3.85 26.75 21.70
C TRP A 34 -5.10 27.37 21.07
N LYS A 35 -5.16 28.67 21.07
CA LYS A 35 -6.08 29.39 20.16
C LYS A 35 -5.61 29.14 18.74
N CYS A 36 -6.54 28.88 17.83
CA CYS A 36 -6.19 28.60 16.44
C CYS A 36 -5.74 29.91 15.74
N PRO A 37 -4.54 29.97 15.13
CA PRO A 37 -4.08 31.15 14.41
C PRO A 37 -4.65 31.28 12.99
N PHE A 38 -5.37 30.27 12.51
CA PHE A 38 -5.88 30.23 11.13
C PHE A 38 -7.30 30.76 10.98
N HIS A 39 -8.00 31.05 12.11
CA HIS A 39 -9.30 31.69 12.11
C HIS A 39 -9.47 32.55 13.39
N GLN A 40 -10.40 33.48 13.34
CA GLN A 40 -10.70 34.32 14.50
C GLN A 40 -11.46 33.49 15.55
N GLU A 41 -10.83 33.28 16.69
CA GLU A 41 -11.40 32.50 17.78
C GLU A 41 -12.02 33.41 18.85
N HIS A 42 -13.33 33.27 19.09
CA HIS A 42 -14.05 34.09 20.03
C HIS A 42 -14.05 33.53 21.46
N LYS A 43 -14.02 32.19 21.63
CA LYS A 43 -14.02 31.52 22.95
C LYS A 43 -13.27 30.17 22.85
N GLY A 44 -12.37 29.92 23.79
CA GLY A 44 -11.74 28.62 23.96
C GLY A 44 -10.39 28.44 23.24
N PHE A 45 -9.97 27.18 23.10
CA PHE A 45 -8.72 26.75 22.49
C PHE A 45 -9.05 25.59 21.56
N SER A 46 -9.16 25.86 20.27
CA SER A 46 -9.62 24.87 19.30
C SER A 46 -8.50 24.16 18.56
N LEU A 47 -7.25 24.65 18.63
CA LEU A 47 -6.11 24.01 18.02
C LEU A 47 -5.50 22.97 18.95
N ALA A 48 -5.66 21.70 18.65
CA ALA A 48 -4.98 20.60 19.33
C ALA A 48 -3.68 20.23 18.58
N VAL A 49 -2.58 20.09 19.31
CA VAL A 49 -1.26 19.76 18.77
C VAL A 49 -0.67 18.56 19.50
N TRP A 50 -0.20 17.60 18.73
CA TRP A 50 0.54 16.41 19.16
C TRP A 50 2.00 16.52 18.73
N SER A 51 2.81 15.55 19.08
CA SER A 51 4.22 15.52 18.66
C SER A 51 4.40 15.46 17.15
N ASN A 52 3.46 14.87 16.43
CA ASN A 52 3.55 14.56 14.99
C ASN A 52 2.48 15.24 14.12
N GLY A 53 1.56 16.00 14.70
CA GLY A 53 0.49 16.64 13.93
C GLY A 53 -0.31 17.65 14.74
N TYR A 54 -1.13 18.46 14.05
CA TYR A 54 -2.10 19.38 14.65
C TYR A 54 -3.45 19.27 13.95
N ARG A 55 -4.50 19.65 14.66
CA ARG A 55 -5.85 19.82 14.09
C ARG A 55 -6.61 20.91 14.86
N CYS A 56 -7.27 21.76 14.09
CA CYS A 56 -8.26 22.69 14.63
C CYS A 56 -9.63 21.98 14.69
N PHE A 57 -10.24 21.98 15.86
CA PHE A 57 -11.63 21.51 16.07
C PHE A 57 -12.63 22.67 16.04
N GLY A 58 -12.21 23.86 15.59
CA GLY A 58 -13.04 25.05 15.42
C GLY A 58 -13.41 25.31 13.96
N ALA A 59 -13.65 26.55 13.63
CA ALA A 59 -14.25 26.97 12.37
C ALA A 59 -13.46 26.64 11.10
N CYS A 60 -12.12 26.50 11.18
CA CYS A 60 -11.31 26.27 9.98
C CYS A 60 -11.00 24.79 9.68
N ASP A 61 -11.22 23.87 10.64
CA ASP A 61 -10.90 22.42 10.54
C ASP A 61 -9.51 22.12 9.92
N THR A 62 -8.58 23.08 10.00
CA THR A 62 -7.22 22.93 9.43
C THR A 62 -6.46 21.86 10.20
N SER A 63 -5.75 20.99 9.49
CA SER A 63 -4.90 19.95 10.08
C SER A 63 -3.64 19.76 9.26
N GLY A 64 -2.61 19.19 9.88
CA GLY A 64 -1.35 18.93 9.19
C GLY A 64 -0.24 18.47 10.12
N ASP A 65 0.96 18.38 9.56
CA ASP A 65 2.20 18.03 10.25
C ASP A 65 3.15 19.24 10.39
N ALA A 66 4.42 18.99 10.72
CA ALA A 66 5.41 20.04 10.91
C ALA A 66 5.72 20.82 9.62
N LEU A 67 5.69 20.17 8.44
CA LEU A 67 5.85 20.85 7.16
C LEU A 67 4.63 21.74 6.85
N ASP A 68 3.43 21.21 7.09
CA ASP A 68 2.19 21.97 6.91
C ASP A 68 2.14 23.17 7.85
N TRP A 69 2.64 23.04 9.08
CA TRP A 69 2.75 24.17 10.01
C TRP A 69 3.68 25.26 9.48
N LEU A 70 4.88 24.89 9.03
CA LEU A 70 5.86 25.83 8.50
C LEU A 70 5.36 26.53 7.24
N THR A 71 4.69 25.82 6.36
CA THR A 71 4.16 26.39 5.11
C THR A 71 2.91 27.24 5.35
N ASN A 72 1.99 26.79 6.19
CA ASN A 72 0.71 27.46 6.42
C ASN A 72 0.81 28.63 7.42
N TYR A 73 1.54 28.43 8.52
CA TYR A 73 1.66 29.45 9.58
C TYR A 73 2.82 30.42 9.30
N ARG A 74 4.05 29.90 9.07
CA ARG A 74 5.23 30.76 8.81
C ARG A 74 5.34 31.25 7.36
N ARG A 75 4.43 30.78 6.48
CA ARG A 75 4.42 31.16 5.04
C ARG A 75 5.71 30.83 4.31
N LEU A 76 6.44 29.81 4.75
CA LEU A 76 7.64 29.34 4.08
C LEU A 76 7.29 28.53 2.83
N SER A 77 8.15 28.61 1.81
CA SER A 77 8.09 27.67 0.71
C SER A 77 8.43 26.24 1.20
N PHE A 78 8.00 25.24 0.48
CA PHE A 78 8.27 23.82 0.83
C PHE A 78 9.79 23.56 1.01
N VAL A 79 10.63 24.14 0.17
CA VAL A 79 12.10 23.98 0.23
C VAL A 79 12.67 24.65 1.49
N GLU A 80 12.19 25.83 1.85
CA GLU A 80 12.60 26.53 3.08
C GLU A 80 12.14 25.77 4.34
N ALA A 81 10.91 25.24 4.33
CA ALA A 81 10.39 24.42 5.41
C ALA A 81 11.22 23.14 5.62
N LEU A 82 11.64 22.47 4.54
CA LEU A 82 12.56 21.34 4.61
C LEU A 82 13.93 21.71 5.18
N ARG A 83 14.46 22.89 4.82
CA ARG A 83 15.74 23.38 5.36
C ARG A 83 15.64 23.64 6.86
N VAL A 84 14.58 24.30 7.31
CA VAL A 84 14.33 24.56 8.75
C VAL A 84 14.22 23.27 9.55
N LEU A 85 13.58 22.24 9.01
CA LEU A 85 13.51 20.93 9.66
C LEU A 85 14.86 20.20 9.64
N GLY A 86 15.64 20.33 8.56
CA GLY A 86 16.97 19.72 8.42
C GLY A 86 18.01 20.33 9.37
N GLU A 87 18.07 21.65 9.51
CA GLU A 87 18.97 22.34 10.43
C GLU A 87 18.74 21.98 11.90
N ARG A 88 17.52 21.57 12.27
CA ARG A 88 17.19 21.09 13.61
C ARG A 88 17.73 19.68 13.89
N ILE A 89 17.93 18.86 12.86
CA ILE A 89 18.47 17.52 13.00
C ILE A 89 19.98 17.55 13.24
N GLU A 90 20.71 18.49 12.62
CA GLU A 90 22.15 18.62 12.80
C GLU A 90 22.57 19.01 14.23
N ASN A 91 21.65 19.58 15.01
CA ASN A 91 21.87 19.98 16.41
C ASN A 91 21.46 18.93 17.45
N VAL A 92 21.02 17.73 17.04
CA VAL A 92 20.72 16.62 17.93
C VAL A 92 21.91 15.67 17.93
N ALA A 93 22.50 15.39 19.11
CA ALA A 93 23.55 14.40 19.27
C ALA A 93 23.15 13.08 18.59
N PRO A 94 24.11 12.36 17.96
CA PRO A 94 23.79 11.12 17.24
C PRO A 94 23.14 10.12 18.19
N VAL A 95 21.84 9.96 18.08
CA VAL A 95 21.15 8.80 18.65
C VAL A 95 21.62 7.61 17.82
N GLU A 96 22.18 6.60 18.48
CA GLU A 96 22.51 5.33 17.84
C GLU A 96 21.33 4.90 16.99
N ARG A 97 21.50 4.96 15.67
CA ARG A 97 20.51 4.49 14.72
C ARG A 97 20.37 2.99 14.96
N LYS A 98 19.37 2.55 15.69
CA LYS A 98 18.80 1.24 15.42
C LYS A 98 18.49 1.26 13.93
N CYS A 99 19.25 0.49 13.17
CA CYS A 99 19.04 0.30 11.74
C CYS A 99 17.61 -0.22 11.61
N LEU A 100 16.66 0.69 11.37
CA LEU A 100 15.32 0.30 10.97
C LEU A 100 15.54 -0.42 9.65
N LYS A 101 15.23 -1.73 9.63
CA LYS A 101 15.30 -2.52 8.40
C LYS A 101 14.63 -1.69 7.32
N SER A 102 15.31 -1.50 6.21
CA SER A 102 14.73 -0.81 5.05
C SER A 102 13.35 -1.40 4.79
N PRO A 103 12.28 -0.61 4.71
CA PRO A 103 10.95 -1.14 4.44
C PRO A 103 10.85 -1.89 3.11
N SER A 104 11.91 -1.85 2.29
CA SER A 104 12.03 -2.46 0.97
C SER A 104 12.90 -3.72 0.97
N GLU A 105 13.15 -4.36 2.10
CA GLU A 105 13.91 -5.61 2.19
C GLU A 105 12.99 -6.79 2.54
N PRO A 106 13.25 -8.00 1.99
CA PRO A 106 12.51 -9.18 2.36
C PRO A 106 12.73 -9.50 3.85
N PRO A 107 11.85 -10.31 4.47
CA PRO A 107 12.04 -10.81 5.82
C PRO A 107 13.35 -11.57 6.00
N GLU A 108 13.74 -11.79 7.24
CA GLU A 108 14.95 -12.59 7.56
C GLU A 108 14.84 -14.01 7.01
N TRP A 109 15.99 -14.59 6.70
CA TRP A 109 16.11 -15.94 6.11
C TRP A 109 15.37 -17.02 6.93
N ASP A 110 15.45 -17.01 8.24
CA ASP A 110 14.75 -17.97 9.10
C ASP A 110 13.24 -17.88 8.96
N TRP A 111 12.68 -16.65 8.90
CA TRP A 111 11.26 -16.46 8.64
C TRP A 111 10.87 -16.99 7.26
N GLN A 112 11.65 -16.69 6.22
CA GLN A 112 11.36 -17.12 4.86
C GLN A 112 11.34 -18.65 4.75
N HIS A 113 12.31 -19.33 5.36
CA HIS A 113 12.39 -20.80 5.36
C HIS A 113 11.20 -21.48 6.05
N ARG A 114 10.77 -20.94 7.20
CA ARG A 114 9.58 -21.45 7.89
C ARG A 114 8.31 -21.16 7.11
N ALA A 115 8.18 -19.94 6.58
CA ALA A 115 7.03 -19.56 5.78
C ALA A 115 6.93 -20.36 4.47
N GLU A 116 8.06 -20.70 3.84
CA GLU A 116 8.12 -21.54 2.65
C GLU A 116 7.58 -22.97 2.94
N ARG A 117 7.91 -23.57 4.08
CA ARG A 117 7.36 -24.86 4.49
C ARG A 117 5.85 -24.77 4.74
N ILE A 118 5.38 -23.66 5.33
CA ILE A 118 3.93 -23.42 5.49
C ILE A 118 3.25 -23.29 4.13
N VAL A 119 3.84 -22.58 3.19
CA VAL A 119 3.31 -22.48 1.81
C VAL A 119 3.19 -23.87 1.21
N SER A 120 4.24 -24.69 1.25
CA SER A 120 4.20 -26.05 0.69
C SER A 120 3.13 -26.94 1.33
N GLN A 121 2.99 -26.92 2.66
CA GLN A 121 1.93 -27.66 3.37
C GLN A 121 0.52 -27.16 2.99
N ALA A 122 0.37 -25.85 2.85
CA ALA A 122 -0.91 -25.27 2.44
C ALA A 122 -1.26 -25.58 0.98
N GLU A 123 -0.27 -25.64 0.08
CA GLU A 123 -0.44 -26.09 -1.31
C GLU A 123 -0.92 -27.56 -1.33
N GLU A 124 -0.25 -28.48 -0.63
CA GLU A 124 -0.67 -29.88 -0.53
C GLU A 124 -2.12 -29.99 -0.02
N THR A 125 -2.46 -29.21 1.01
CA THR A 125 -3.80 -29.21 1.59
C THR A 125 -4.84 -28.69 0.59
N LEU A 126 -4.55 -27.67 -0.20
CA LEU A 126 -5.47 -27.13 -1.21
C LEU A 126 -5.86 -28.21 -2.25
N TRP A 127 -4.92 -29.08 -2.62
CA TRP A 127 -5.12 -30.14 -3.62
C TRP A 127 -5.64 -31.47 -3.02
N SER A 128 -5.94 -31.50 -1.72
CA SER A 128 -6.58 -32.63 -1.03
C SER A 128 -8.11 -32.46 -0.99
N GLU A 129 -8.82 -33.48 -0.55
CA GLU A 129 -10.28 -33.44 -0.32
C GLU A 129 -10.67 -32.29 0.64
N VAL A 130 -9.83 -31.99 1.64
CA VAL A 130 -10.08 -30.91 2.62
C VAL A 130 -10.03 -29.55 1.97
N GLY A 131 -9.26 -29.39 0.90
CA GLY A 131 -9.09 -28.15 0.17
C GLY A 131 -10.14 -27.88 -0.90
N GLU A 132 -11.01 -28.85 -1.22
CA GLU A 132 -12.00 -28.74 -2.30
C GLU A 132 -12.86 -27.45 -2.22
N PRO A 133 -13.40 -27.03 -1.06
CA PRO A 133 -14.18 -25.79 -0.99
C PRO A 133 -13.35 -24.53 -1.33
N ALA A 134 -12.08 -24.51 -0.94
CA ALA A 134 -11.17 -23.41 -1.27
C ALA A 134 -10.79 -23.42 -2.75
N LEU A 135 -10.55 -24.60 -3.33
CA LEU A 135 -10.29 -24.77 -4.76
C LEU A 135 -11.50 -24.34 -5.60
N ASN A 136 -12.71 -24.75 -5.22
CA ASN A 136 -13.97 -24.34 -5.87
C ASN A 136 -14.17 -22.82 -5.79
N TYR A 137 -13.79 -22.19 -4.67
CA TYR A 137 -13.82 -20.76 -4.57
C TYR A 137 -12.86 -20.09 -5.56
N LEU A 138 -11.61 -20.57 -5.68
CA LEU A 138 -10.60 -20.02 -6.59
C LEU A 138 -10.99 -20.18 -8.06
N THR A 139 -11.48 -21.35 -8.44
CA THR A 139 -11.97 -21.62 -9.81
C THR A 139 -13.24 -20.82 -10.12
N GLY A 140 -14.13 -20.64 -9.13
CA GLY A 140 -15.31 -19.77 -9.24
C GLY A 140 -14.97 -18.28 -9.42
N ARG A 141 -13.74 -17.86 -9.10
CA ARG A 141 -13.20 -16.55 -9.41
C ARG A 141 -12.54 -16.46 -10.79
N GLY A 142 -12.63 -17.52 -11.60
CA GLY A 142 -12.06 -17.56 -12.94
C GLY A 142 -10.60 -18.03 -13.01
N LEU A 143 -9.96 -18.38 -11.89
CA LEU A 143 -8.59 -18.84 -11.91
C LEU A 143 -8.50 -20.29 -12.40
N THR A 144 -7.60 -20.53 -13.36
CA THR A 144 -7.29 -21.89 -13.83
C THR A 144 -6.45 -22.63 -12.81
N THR A 145 -6.50 -23.97 -12.85
CA THR A 145 -5.64 -24.82 -12.01
C THR A 145 -4.15 -24.55 -12.25
N ARG A 146 -3.78 -24.19 -13.48
CA ARG A 146 -2.41 -23.77 -13.81
C ARG A 146 -2.03 -22.49 -13.06
N THR A 147 -2.87 -21.46 -13.11
CA THR A 147 -2.64 -20.19 -12.41
C THR A 147 -2.52 -20.41 -10.90
N ILE A 148 -3.42 -21.20 -10.32
CA ILE A 148 -3.42 -21.54 -8.89
C ILE A 148 -2.10 -22.21 -8.48
N ARG A 149 -1.61 -23.17 -9.28
CA ARG A 149 -0.33 -23.86 -9.03
C ARG A 149 0.88 -22.93 -9.19
N VAL A 150 0.96 -22.17 -10.29
CA VAL A 150 2.07 -21.24 -10.52
C VAL A 150 2.16 -20.16 -9.45
N ALA A 151 1.00 -19.68 -8.98
CA ALA A 151 0.94 -18.72 -7.88
C ALA A 151 1.17 -19.35 -6.51
N ARG A 152 1.31 -20.68 -6.42
CA ARG A 152 1.49 -21.44 -5.19
C ARG A 152 0.42 -21.13 -4.13
N LEU A 153 -0.82 -20.94 -4.60
CA LEU A 153 -1.94 -20.74 -3.68
C LEU A 153 -2.18 -22.00 -2.87
N GLY A 154 -2.48 -21.83 -1.60
CA GLY A 154 -2.68 -22.92 -0.67
C GLY A 154 -3.92 -22.72 0.21
N TYR A 155 -4.15 -23.65 1.11
CA TYR A 155 -5.27 -23.60 2.04
C TYR A 155 -4.87 -24.08 3.43
N VAL A 156 -5.19 -23.28 4.45
CA VAL A 156 -5.10 -23.68 5.86
C VAL A 156 -6.51 -23.90 6.38
N PRO A 157 -6.90 -25.16 6.68
CA PRO A 157 -8.27 -25.50 7.05
C PRO A 157 -8.59 -25.02 8.47
N GLY A 158 -9.83 -24.56 8.65
CA GLY A 158 -10.36 -24.13 9.95
C GLY A 158 -11.40 -23.03 9.84
N ASP A 159 -11.99 -22.67 10.97
CA ASP A 159 -12.90 -21.53 11.05
C ASP A 159 -12.14 -20.22 10.79
N PHE A 160 -12.81 -19.22 10.23
CA PHE A 160 -12.19 -17.93 9.88
C PHE A 160 -11.62 -17.15 11.08
N ARG A 161 -12.03 -17.47 12.30
CA ARG A 161 -11.48 -16.90 13.54
C ARG A 161 -10.33 -17.74 14.10
N SER A 162 -10.10 -18.92 13.55
CA SER A 162 -9.09 -19.84 14.04
C SER A 162 -7.71 -19.52 13.48
N TRP A 163 -6.71 -19.91 14.27
CA TRP A 163 -5.30 -19.88 13.91
C TRP A 163 -4.72 -21.28 14.10
N ARG A 164 -3.76 -21.63 13.30
CA ARG A 164 -2.99 -22.86 13.43
C ARG A 164 -1.55 -22.51 13.75
N VAL A 165 -0.93 -23.29 14.63
CA VAL A 165 0.52 -23.20 14.81
C VAL A 165 1.16 -24.12 13.78
N MET A 166 1.89 -23.54 12.83
CA MET A 166 2.63 -24.23 11.78
C MET A 166 4.06 -23.70 11.76
N GLU A 167 5.05 -24.57 11.75
CA GLU A 167 6.48 -24.20 11.80
C GLU A 167 6.81 -23.20 12.94
N GLY A 168 6.10 -23.30 14.08
CA GLY A 168 6.25 -22.38 15.21
C GLY A 168 5.74 -20.96 14.97
N MET A 169 4.91 -20.75 13.94
CA MET A 169 4.26 -19.46 13.63
C MET A 169 2.75 -19.61 13.70
N ASP A 170 2.08 -18.53 14.15
CA ASP A 170 0.62 -18.45 14.11
C ASP A 170 0.16 -18.12 12.70
N VAL A 171 -0.61 -19.04 12.10
CA VAL A 171 -1.11 -18.96 10.73
C VAL A 171 -2.63 -18.85 10.75
N PRO A 172 -3.22 -17.78 10.17
CA PRO A 172 -4.67 -17.68 10.04
C PRO A 172 -5.23 -18.78 9.16
N CYS A 173 -6.44 -19.26 9.44
CA CYS A 173 -7.14 -20.21 8.56
C CYS A 173 -7.75 -19.49 7.35
N GLY A 174 -7.59 -20.08 6.16
CA GLY A 174 -8.06 -19.53 4.89
C GLY A 174 -7.17 -19.86 3.70
N ILE A 175 -7.39 -19.18 2.58
CA ILE A 175 -6.59 -19.35 1.36
C ILE A 175 -5.29 -18.54 1.52
N THR A 176 -4.15 -19.23 1.41
CA THR A 176 -2.83 -18.60 1.47
C THR A 176 -2.42 -18.07 0.11
N ILE A 177 -1.85 -16.87 0.11
CA ILE A 177 -1.36 -16.15 -1.08
C ILE A 177 0.07 -15.73 -0.78
N PRO A 178 1.07 -16.53 -1.20
CA PRO A 178 2.47 -16.20 -0.97
C PRO A 178 2.94 -15.09 -1.93
N TRP A 179 3.71 -14.16 -1.42
CA TRP A 179 4.28 -13.05 -2.16
C TRP A 179 5.75 -13.31 -2.44
N PHE A 180 6.04 -13.85 -3.60
CA PHE A 180 7.39 -13.98 -4.10
C PHE A 180 7.77 -12.78 -4.94
N ALA A 181 8.95 -12.25 -4.74
CA ALA A 181 9.55 -11.21 -5.56
C ALA A 181 11.08 -11.23 -5.39
N ALA A 182 11.83 -11.14 -6.49
CA ALA A 182 13.29 -11.16 -6.50
C ALA A 182 13.86 -12.35 -5.71
N ASP A 183 13.39 -13.55 -6.01
CA ASP A 183 13.80 -14.83 -5.42
C ASP A 183 13.61 -14.93 -3.89
N ALA A 184 12.79 -14.06 -3.30
CA ALA A 184 12.52 -14.04 -1.87
C ALA A 184 11.02 -14.12 -1.57
N LEU A 185 10.66 -14.79 -0.47
CA LEU A 185 9.29 -14.78 0.06
C LEU A 185 9.13 -13.57 0.98
N TRP A 186 8.34 -12.58 0.53
CA TRP A 186 8.12 -11.32 1.25
C TRP A 186 7.03 -11.41 2.30
N ALA A 187 5.93 -12.05 1.94
CA ALA A 187 4.78 -12.20 2.82
C ALA A 187 3.97 -13.44 2.45
N VAL A 188 3.21 -13.95 3.40
CA VAL A 188 2.12 -14.89 3.12
C VAL A 188 0.85 -14.25 3.64
N LYS A 189 0.01 -13.79 2.71
CA LYS A 189 -1.31 -13.30 3.03
C LYS A 189 -2.30 -14.44 3.10
N VAL A 190 -3.31 -14.29 3.92
CA VAL A 190 -4.37 -15.27 4.08
C VAL A 190 -5.71 -14.59 3.90
N ARG A 191 -6.44 -15.04 2.86
CA ARG A 191 -7.80 -14.61 2.63
C ARG A 191 -8.76 -15.53 3.39
N ARG A 192 -9.45 -14.96 4.34
CA ARG A 192 -10.47 -15.68 5.12
C ARG A 192 -11.77 -15.79 4.32
N ALA A 193 -12.53 -16.83 4.57
CA ALA A 193 -13.81 -17.06 3.90
C ALA A 193 -14.79 -15.90 4.13
N TYR A 194 -14.86 -15.38 5.36
CA TYR A 194 -15.70 -14.26 5.78
C TYR A 194 -15.10 -13.55 6.99
N GLY A 195 -15.73 -12.48 7.46
CA GLY A 195 -15.30 -11.70 8.63
C GLY A 195 -14.45 -10.47 8.28
N THR A 196 -14.18 -9.64 9.29
CA THR A 196 -13.38 -8.41 9.18
C THR A 196 -12.19 -8.50 10.14
N PRO A 197 -10.97 -8.22 9.69
CA PRO A 197 -10.55 -7.95 8.31
C PRO A 197 -10.63 -9.21 7.44
N LYS A 198 -10.92 -9.06 6.15
CA LYS A 198 -11.05 -10.16 5.18
C LYS A 198 -9.70 -10.82 4.87
N TYR A 199 -8.64 -10.03 4.91
CA TYR A 199 -7.27 -10.48 4.71
C TYR A 199 -6.46 -10.31 5.99
N GLN A 200 -5.63 -11.30 6.27
CA GLN A 200 -4.62 -11.29 7.31
C GLN A 200 -3.29 -11.74 6.71
N GLN A 201 -2.23 -11.71 7.50
CA GLN A 201 -0.93 -12.22 7.07
C GLN A 201 -0.24 -12.96 8.21
N ILE A 202 0.70 -13.83 7.86
CA ILE A 202 1.61 -14.44 8.83
C ILE A 202 2.52 -13.37 9.39
N LYS A 203 2.60 -13.28 10.72
CA LYS A 203 3.42 -12.27 11.41
C LYS A 203 4.90 -12.42 11.04
N GLY A 204 5.56 -11.30 10.83
CA GLY A 204 6.99 -11.24 10.45
C GLY A 204 7.23 -11.11 8.96
N GLY A 205 6.21 -11.31 8.11
CA GLY A 205 6.27 -10.98 6.69
C GLY A 205 6.30 -9.48 6.45
N ASN A 206 6.81 -9.05 5.30
CA ASN A 206 6.91 -7.65 4.91
C ASN A 206 5.94 -7.33 3.76
N VAL A 207 4.86 -6.61 4.05
CA VAL A 207 3.85 -6.18 3.06
C VAL A 207 4.29 -5.01 2.17
N ASN A 208 5.51 -4.48 2.37
CA ASN A 208 6.08 -3.50 1.45
C ASN A 208 6.72 -4.15 0.20
N GLY A 209 6.49 -5.45 -0.01
CA GLY A 209 6.73 -6.15 -1.26
C GLY A 209 5.80 -5.64 -2.37
N LEU A 210 6.13 -5.97 -3.60
CA LEU A 210 5.24 -5.78 -4.75
C LEU A 210 4.87 -7.16 -5.30
N TYR A 211 3.61 -7.55 -5.14
CA TYR A 211 3.14 -8.82 -5.65
C TYR A 211 3.21 -8.84 -7.18
N GLY A 212 3.84 -9.88 -7.74
CA GLY A 212 3.99 -10.01 -9.17
C GLY A 212 5.17 -9.25 -9.78
N ALA A 213 6.05 -8.66 -8.96
CA ALA A 213 7.18 -7.85 -9.43
C ALA A 213 8.13 -8.58 -10.39
N ASP A 214 8.30 -9.91 -10.26
CA ASP A 214 9.19 -10.69 -11.15
C ASP A 214 8.79 -10.60 -12.62
N GLY A 215 7.51 -10.35 -12.90
CA GLY A 215 7.03 -10.12 -14.26
C GLY A 215 7.51 -8.80 -14.87
N LEU A 216 7.92 -7.83 -14.06
CA LEU A 216 8.34 -6.52 -14.55
C LEU A 216 9.63 -6.59 -15.37
N ALA A 217 10.55 -7.47 -15.01
CA ALA A 217 11.85 -7.57 -15.68
C ALA A 217 11.77 -7.82 -17.21
N ASN A 218 10.66 -8.43 -17.66
CA ASN A 218 10.46 -8.83 -19.05
C ASN A 218 9.28 -8.12 -19.72
N SER A 219 8.77 -7.02 -19.14
CA SER A 219 7.59 -6.33 -19.65
C SER A 219 7.82 -4.82 -19.77
N GLU A 220 7.47 -4.27 -20.92
CA GLU A 220 7.49 -2.82 -21.16
C GLU A 220 6.22 -2.13 -20.62
N VAL A 221 5.21 -2.90 -20.20
CA VAL A 221 3.95 -2.42 -19.65
C VAL A 221 3.72 -3.05 -18.29
N ALA A 222 3.37 -2.24 -17.30
CA ALA A 222 2.92 -2.72 -16.00
C ALA A 222 1.42 -2.43 -15.83
N LEU A 223 0.69 -3.34 -15.16
CA LEU A 223 -0.69 -3.18 -14.76
C LEU A 223 -0.80 -3.27 -13.25
N PHE A 224 -1.13 -2.17 -12.58
CA PHE A 224 -1.44 -2.14 -11.16
C PHE A 224 -2.90 -2.52 -10.93
N CYS A 225 -3.13 -3.63 -10.24
CA CYS A 225 -4.42 -4.09 -9.76
C CYS A 225 -4.57 -3.73 -8.28
N GLU A 226 -5.80 -3.64 -7.76
CA GLU A 226 -6.01 -3.38 -6.33
C GLU A 226 -5.70 -4.62 -5.48
N GLY A 227 -6.10 -5.81 -5.93
CA GLY A 227 -5.95 -7.07 -5.22
C GLY A 227 -5.16 -8.15 -5.96
N GLU A 228 -4.74 -9.17 -5.20
CA GLU A 228 -3.93 -10.27 -5.71
C GLU A 228 -4.70 -11.12 -6.74
N PHE A 229 -6.00 -11.34 -6.54
CA PHE A 229 -6.79 -12.15 -7.47
C PHE A 229 -6.99 -11.47 -8.81
N ASP A 230 -7.15 -10.15 -8.83
CA ASP A 230 -7.23 -9.38 -10.06
C ASP A 230 -5.88 -9.40 -10.80
N ALA A 231 -4.77 -9.28 -10.07
CA ALA A 231 -3.44 -9.40 -10.66
C ALA A 231 -3.18 -10.80 -11.22
N LEU A 232 -3.64 -11.86 -10.53
CA LEU A 232 -3.51 -13.24 -11.00
C LEU A 232 -4.36 -13.48 -12.26
N LEU A 233 -5.59 -12.97 -12.28
CA LEU A 233 -6.48 -13.10 -13.42
C LEU A 233 -5.96 -12.31 -14.63
N ALA A 234 -5.52 -11.08 -14.43
CA ALA A 234 -4.91 -10.28 -15.49
C ALA A 234 -3.66 -10.97 -16.08
N ARG A 235 -2.81 -11.56 -15.22
CA ARG A 235 -1.65 -12.35 -15.66
C ARG A 235 -2.06 -13.61 -16.41
N GLN A 236 -3.13 -14.28 -16.00
CA GLN A 236 -3.68 -15.47 -16.66
C GLN A 236 -4.13 -15.16 -18.08
N GLU A 237 -4.88 -14.08 -18.25
CA GLU A 237 -5.57 -13.75 -19.50
C GLU A 237 -4.72 -12.90 -20.46
N ALA A 238 -3.80 -12.08 -19.92
CA ALA A 238 -3.07 -11.06 -20.69
C ALA A 238 -1.63 -10.84 -20.19
N GLY A 239 -0.99 -11.86 -19.63
CA GLY A 239 0.35 -11.77 -19.06
C GLY A 239 1.48 -11.56 -20.08
N ASP A 240 1.21 -11.76 -21.35
CA ASP A 240 2.09 -11.43 -22.47
C ASP A 240 2.02 -9.94 -22.89
N LEU A 241 0.93 -9.24 -22.53
CA LEU A 241 0.75 -7.81 -22.81
C LEU A 241 1.31 -6.92 -21.70
N ALA A 242 1.17 -7.34 -20.44
CA ALA A 242 1.59 -6.53 -19.27
C ALA A 242 1.93 -7.37 -18.06
N ALA A 243 2.91 -6.91 -17.28
CA ALA A 243 3.18 -7.45 -15.96
C ALA A 243 2.13 -6.95 -14.95
N ALA A 244 1.23 -7.83 -14.51
CA ALA A 244 0.23 -7.49 -13.53
C ALA A 244 0.82 -7.56 -12.11
N VAL A 245 0.73 -6.45 -11.37
CA VAL A 245 1.28 -6.27 -10.03
C VAL A 245 0.26 -5.67 -9.08
N THR A 246 0.45 -5.86 -7.77
CA THR A 246 -0.37 -5.17 -6.77
C THR A 246 0.40 -4.85 -5.50
N LEU A 247 0.04 -3.73 -4.89
CA LEU A 247 0.41 -3.36 -3.51
C LEU A 247 -0.57 -3.96 -2.49
N SER A 248 -1.60 -4.67 -2.97
CA SER A 248 -2.66 -5.33 -2.18
C SER A 248 -3.51 -4.40 -1.31
N SER A 249 -3.41 -3.12 -1.51
CA SER A 249 -4.28 -2.13 -0.85
C SER A 249 -4.17 -0.80 -1.56
N ALA A 250 -5.30 -0.15 -1.78
CA ALA A 250 -5.34 1.22 -2.29
C ALA A 250 -4.61 2.23 -1.37
N THR A 251 -4.40 1.91 -0.10
CA THR A 251 -3.69 2.78 0.85
C THR A 251 -2.17 2.55 0.90
N ALA A 252 -1.67 1.47 0.30
CA ALA A 252 -0.25 1.15 0.28
C ALA A 252 0.56 2.16 -0.55
N ILE A 253 1.82 2.30 -0.22
CA ILE A 253 2.76 3.22 -0.87
C ILE A 253 3.78 2.41 -1.66
N LEU A 254 3.96 2.75 -2.92
CA LEU A 254 5.01 2.17 -3.75
C LEU A 254 6.39 2.63 -3.24
N SER A 255 7.21 1.68 -2.79
CA SER A 255 8.55 1.99 -2.30
C SER A 255 9.51 2.35 -3.44
N SER A 256 10.59 3.04 -3.11
CA SER A 256 11.62 3.43 -4.09
C SER A 256 12.26 2.23 -4.79
N ARG A 257 12.41 1.09 -4.11
CA ARG A 257 12.89 -0.16 -4.70
C ARG A 257 12.00 -0.58 -5.87
N TRP A 258 10.70 -0.72 -5.63
CA TRP A 258 9.76 -1.17 -6.66
C TRP A 258 9.51 -0.12 -7.73
N TYR A 259 9.63 1.16 -7.38
CA TYR A 259 9.61 2.23 -8.39
C TYR A 259 10.81 2.11 -9.35
N ALA A 260 11.98 1.69 -8.86
CA ALA A 260 13.15 1.45 -9.68
C ALA A 260 12.92 0.27 -10.67
N GLU A 261 12.24 -0.80 -10.25
CA GLU A 261 11.90 -1.94 -11.13
C GLU A 261 10.94 -1.55 -12.28
N LEU A 262 10.20 -0.45 -12.14
CA LEU A 262 9.33 0.10 -13.17
C LEU A 262 10.05 1.01 -14.17
N THR A 263 11.36 1.21 -14.07
CA THR A 263 12.08 2.19 -14.91
C THR A 263 12.03 1.88 -16.40
N HIS A 264 12.02 0.60 -16.78
CA HIS A 264 11.93 0.17 -18.17
C HIS A 264 10.49 0.01 -18.68
N CYS A 265 9.48 0.06 -17.79
CA CYS A 265 8.09 0.11 -18.24
C CYS A 265 7.76 1.49 -18.80
N HIS A 266 7.53 1.61 -20.09
CA HIS A 266 7.15 2.89 -20.70
C HIS A 266 5.69 3.27 -20.45
N THR A 267 4.84 2.31 -20.14
CA THR A 267 3.42 2.49 -19.81
C THR A 267 3.09 1.75 -18.52
N ILE A 268 2.44 2.44 -17.59
CA ILE A 268 2.00 1.87 -16.32
C ILE A 268 0.52 2.15 -16.17
N LEU A 269 -0.29 1.11 -16.29
CA LEU A 269 -1.74 1.18 -16.19
C LEU A 269 -2.17 0.94 -14.73
N VAL A 270 -3.18 1.65 -14.27
CA VAL A 270 -3.75 1.53 -12.93
C VAL A 270 -5.23 1.20 -13.05
N ALA A 271 -5.60 -0.04 -12.70
CA ALA A 271 -6.95 -0.56 -12.72
C ALA A 271 -7.41 -0.86 -11.28
N TYR A 272 -7.69 0.17 -10.52
CA TYR A 272 -8.21 0.06 -9.15
C TYR A 272 -9.74 0.06 -9.12
N ASP A 273 -10.31 -0.43 -8.03
CA ASP A 273 -11.76 -0.50 -7.83
C ASP A 273 -12.40 0.90 -7.91
N ARG A 274 -13.65 0.96 -8.41
CA ARG A 274 -14.42 2.21 -8.56
C ARG A 274 -15.06 2.66 -7.24
N ASP A 275 -14.29 2.68 -6.18
CA ASP A 275 -14.73 3.24 -4.91
C ASP A 275 -13.80 4.38 -4.44
N ALA A 276 -14.18 5.09 -3.38
CA ALA A 276 -13.42 6.24 -2.89
C ALA A 276 -11.99 5.87 -2.42
N ALA A 277 -11.76 4.62 -1.99
CA ALA A 277 -10.43 4.17 -1.57
C ALA A 277 -9.55 3.86 -2.79
N GLY A 278 -10.10 3.16 -3.79
CA GLY A 278 -9.45 2.86 -5.06
C GLY A 278 -9.10 4.13 -5.83
N GLU A 279 -10.02 5.09 -5.95
CA GLU A 279 -9.77 6.38 -6.59
C GLU A 279 -8.62 7.15 -5.91
N LYS A 280 -8.61 7.22 -4.59
CA LYS A 280 -7.53 7.86 -3.83
C LYS A 280 -6.19 7.15 -4.02
N GLY A 281 -6.20 5.83 -4.05
CA GLY A 281 -5.01 5.01 -4.31
C GLY A 281 -4.48 5.20 -5.72
N ALA A 282 -5.35 5.17 -6.73
CA ALA A 282 -5.01 5.42 -8.12
C ALA A 282 -4.40 6.82 -8.31
N ASN A 283 -5.02 7.87 -7.77
CA ASN A 283 -4.51 9.24 -7.85
C ASN A 283 -3.12 9.39 -7.25
N ARG A 284 -2.80 8.64 -6.18
CA ARG A 284 -1.46 8.61 -5.60
C ARG A 284 -0.43 8.02 -6.57
N LEU A 285 -0.75 6.91 -7.25
CA LEU A 285 0.14 6.33 -8.25
C LEU A 285 0.29 7.24 -9.47
N LEU A 286 -0.81 7.81 -9.96
CA LEU A 286 -0.82 8.74 -11.10
C LEU A 286 0.07 9.97 -10.85
N SER A 287 0.19 10.43 -9.61
CA SER A 287 1.04 11.58 -9.26
C SER A 287 2.55 11.29 -9.33
N LEU A 288 2.97 10.02 -9.42
CA LEU A 288 4.39 9.64 -9.40
C LEU A 288 5.10 9.94 -10.73
N SER A 289 4.41 9.78 -11.86
CA SER A 289 4.99 9.99 -13.19
C SER A 289 3.90 10.03 -14.27
N PRO A 290 4.08 10.79 -15.36
CA PRO A 290 3.18 10.78 -16.53
C PRO A 290 3.04 9.41 -17.22
N ARG A 291 3.89 8.43 -16.91
CA ARG A 291 3.78 7.05 -17.40
C ARG A 291 2.61 6.28 -16.77
N PHE A 292 2.15 6.72 -15.60
CA PHE A 292 0.99 6.11 -14.96
C PHE A 292 -0.29 6.66 -15.58
N ARG A 293 -1.18 5.74 -15.96
CA ARG A 293 -2.49 6.07 -16.54
C ARG A 293 -3.58 5.25 -15.86
N SER A 294 -4.65 5.88 -15.46
CA SER A 294 -5.84 5.17 -14.95
C SER A 294 -6.59 4.53 -16.10
N ILE A 295 -7.01 3.29 -15.91
CA ILE A 295 -7.90 2.58 -16.81
C ILE A 295 -9.05 1.96 -15.99
N GLU A 296 -10.21 1.88 -16.62
CA GLU A 296 -11.40 1.30 -15.99
C GLU A 296 -11.85 0.06 -16.75
N VAL A 297 -12.31 -0.95 -16.00
CA VAL A 297 -12.99 -2.09 -16.63
C VAL A 297 -14.32 -1.64 -17.24
N PRO A 298 -14.68 -2.13 -18.44
CA PRO A 298 -15.92 -1.71 -19.12
C PRO A 298 -17.19 -2.11 -18.35
N LEU A 299 -17.14 -3.20 -17.60
CA LEU A 299 -18.28 -3.75 -16.89
C LEU A 299 -17.83 -4.31 -15.53
N GLY A 300 -18.62 -4.08 -14.49
CA GLY A 300 -18.29 -4.50 -13.14
C GLY A 300 -17.43 -3.47 -12.39
N LYS A 301 -16.91 -3.85 -11.23
CA LYS A 301 -16.12 -2.98 -10.35
C LYS A 301 -14.62 -3.25 -10.42
N ASP A 302 -14.24 -4.48 -10.76
CA ASP A 302 -12.87 -4.99 -10.79
C ASP A 302 -12.67 -5.96 -11.99
N ILE A 303 -11.43 -6.36 -12.23
CA ILE A 303 -11.06 -7.24 -13.35
C ILE A 303 -11.74 -8.61 -13.21
N THR A 304 -11.83 -9.12 -12.00
CA THR A 304 -12.48 -10.42 -11.73
C THR A 304 -13.97 -10.37 -12.09
N GLU A 305 -14.69 -9.34 -11.67
CA GLU A 305 -16.10 -9.20 -12.00
C GLU A 305 -16.30 -8.98 -13.50
N PHE A 306 -15.45 -8.20 -14.15
CA PHE A 306 -15.48 -8.01 -15.61
C PHE A 306 -15.36 -9.35 -16.34
N TYR A 307 -14.35 -10.16 -15.99
CA TYR A 307 -14.15 -11.49 -16.57
C TYR A 307 -15.33 -12.42 -16.36
N LEU A 308 -15.83 -12.52 -15.12
CA LEU A 308 -16.96 -13.40 -14.78
C LEU A 308 -18.27 -13.01 -15.49
N ARG A 309 -18.40 -11.76 -15.93
CA ARG A 309 -19.52 -11.29 -16.77
C ARG A 309 -19.28 -11.49 -18.27
N GLY A 310 -18.25 -12.23 -18.64
CA GLY A 310 -17.91 -12.55 -20.04
C GLY A 310 -17.07 -11.48 -20.74
N GLY A 311 -16.43 -10.59 -19.96
CA GLY A 311 -15.51 -9.59 -20.50
C GLY A 311 -14.20 -10.22 -20.98
N ASP A 312 -13.69 -9.75 -22.12
CA ASP A 312 -12.41 -10.13 -22.67
C ASP A 312 -11.30 -9.24 -22.09
N VAL A 313 -10.58 -9.78 -21.10
CA VAL A 313 -9.49 -9.06 -20.38
C VAL A 313 -8.32 -8.77 -21.31
N TYR A 314 -8.02 -9.67 -22.23
CA TYR A 314 -6.93 -9.48 -23.21
C TYR A 314 -7.24 -8.29 -24.14
N GLN A 315 -8.40 -8.31 -24.78
CA GLN A 315 -8.81 -7.26 -25.72
C GLN A 315 -8.94 -5.90 -25.01
N TRP A 316 -9.49 -5.88 -23.81
CA TRP A 316 -9.60 -4.67 -23.00
C TRP A 316 -8.22 -4.06 -22.71
N LEU A 317 -7.26 -4.90 -22.28
CA LEU A 317 -5.92 -4.43 -21.94
C LEU A 317 -5.14 -4.00 -23.17
N GLU A 318 -5.24 -4.75 -24.28
CA GLU A 318 -4.63 -4.38 -25.56
C GLU A 318 -5.11 -3.01 -26.05
N GLN A 319 -6.41 -2.75 -25.96
CA GLN A 319 -6.98 -1.44 -26.31
C GLN A 319 -6.45 -0.34 -25.40
N ALA A 320 -6.42 -0.59 -24.08
CA ALA A 320 -5.89 0.38 -23.12
C ALA A 320 -4.42 0.74 -23.36
N ILE A 321 -3.60 -0.23 -23.75
CA ILE A 321 -2.18 -0.01 -24.09
C ILE A 321 -2.05 0.86 -25.34
N ARG A 322 -2.87 0.61 -26.37
CA ARG A 322 -2.82 1.34 -27.64
C ARG A 322 -3.37 2.78 -27.55
N MET A 323 -4.18 3.11 -26.54
CA MET A 323 -4.70 4.46 -26.38
C MET A 323 -3.54 5.44 -26.11
N PRO A 324 -3.43 6.54 -26.88
CA PRO A 324 -2.44 7.55 -26.62
C PRO A 324 -2.67 8.15 -25.21
N THR A 325 -1.61 8.54 -24.54
CA THR A 325 -1.70 9.30 -23.29
C THR A 325 -2.47 10.59 -23.61
N GLN A 326 -3.76 10.68 -23.27
CA GLN A 326 -4.48 11.95 -23.30
C GLN A 326 -3.80 12.85 -22.29
N ILE A 327 -3.04 13.82 -22.79
CA ILE A 327 -2.54 14.93 -22.00
C ILE A 327 -3.80 15.65 -21.53
N TYR A 328 -4.14 15.50 -20.25
CA TYR A 328 -5.13 16.33 -19.58
C TYR A 328 -4.58 17.76 -19.51
N LEU A 329 -4.59 18.45 -20.67
CA LEU A 329 -4.40 19.90 -20.82
C LEU A 329 -5.75 20.58 -20.98
N GLU A 330 -6.70 20.25 -20.13
CA GLU A 330 -7.94 21.03 -20.01
C GLU A 330 -8.39 21.04 -18.55
N LYS A 331 -7.73 21.88 -17.76
CA LYS A 331 -8.27 22.70 -16.66
C LYS A 331 -7.09 23.37 -15.94
N LEU A 332 -6.53 24.37 -16.60
CA LEU A 332 -5.91 25.53 -15.96
C LEU A 332 -6.87 26.71 -16.04
#